data_ef8ff0ef8483a97cf651b7cc6fc60b6a
#
_entry.id   ef8ff0ef8483a97cf651b7cc6fc60b6a
#
_cell.length_a   1.000
_cell.length_b   1.000
_cell.length_c   1.000
_cell.angle_alpha   90.00
_cell.angle_beta   90.00
_cell.angle_gamma   90.00
#
_symmetry.space_group_name_H-M   'P 1'
#
loop_
_entity.id
_entity.type
_entity.pdbx_description
1 polymer ?
#
loop_
_entity_poly.entity_id
_entity_poly.type
_entity_poly.pdbx_seq_one_letter_code
_entity_poly.pdbx_strand_id
1 'polypeptide(L)'
;WCKKNCFPGKWPNRFRDSWERVLQFNKEKKFDMYQEEVMVPVGDWSKSRLKNLSETDKKRDPSKVQSGFGKNVSNWVGRDMVYPTNVLHLATECSNRKHSAAFPESLPEWFIKLFTKEGDVVLDPFLGSGTTAVVAKRMQRKYVGIDLLDENIEVSEERLLDS
;
A
#
# COMPACT_ATOMS: atom_id res chain seq x y z
N TRP A 1 6.88 2.78 1.90
CA TRP A 1 6.68 2.55 0.47
C TRP A 1 7.91 2.93 -0.35
N CYS A 2 8.16 2.24 -1.44
CA CYS A 2 9.25 2.54 -2.36
C CYS A 2 8.73 3.31 -3.56
N LYS A 3 9.40 4.41 -3.88
CA LYS A 3 9.10 5.25 -5.04
C LYS A 3 9.70 4.59 -6.28
N LYS A 4 8.88 4.23 -7.27
CA LYS A 4 9.37 3.68 -8.54
C LYS A 4 10.22 4.69 -9.30
N ASN A 5 9.84 5.97 -9.24
CA ASN A 5 10.52 7.07 -9.91
C ASN A 5 10.92 8.10 -8.87
N CYS A 6 12.23 8.34 -8.73
CA CYS A 6 12.75 9.39 -7.86
C CYS A 6 13.19 10.57 -8.71
N PHE A 7 13.05 11.78 -8.17
CA PHE A 7 13.55 12.97 -8.82
C PHE A 7 15.06 12.82 -9.13
N PRO A 8 15.50 13.02 -10.38
CA PRO A 8 16.90 12.92 -10.73
C PRO A 8 17.68 14.06 -10.07
N GLY A 9 18.66 13.72 -9.24
CA GLY A 9 19.52 14.70 -8.57
C GLY A 9 20.82 14.04 -8.12
N LYS A 10 21.86 14.86 -8.02
CA LYS A 10 23.15 14.47 -7.44
C LYS A 10 23.29 15.14 -6.07
N TRP A 11 23.49 14.31 -5.06
CA TRP A 11 23.78 14.78 -3.71
C TRP A 11 25.26 14.53 -3.41
N PRO A 12 25.98 15.49 -2.84
CA PRO A 12 27.43 15.37 -2.63
C PRO A 12 27.84 14.17 -1.78
N ASN A 13 27.05 13.87 -0.73
CA ASN A 13 27.45 12.96 0.33
C ASN A 13 26.46 11.82 0.62
N ARG A 14 25.42 11.64 -0.21
CA ARG A 14 24.41 10.58 -0.03
C ARG A 14 23.75 10.17 -1.35
N PHE A 15 23.15 8.99 -1.34
CA PHE A 15 22.26 8.56 -2.42
C PHE A 15 20.88 9.21 -2.28
N ARG A 16 20.09 9.16 -3.35
CA ARG A 16 18.71 9.65 -3.38
C ARG A 16 17.82 8.81 -2.48
N ASP A 17 16.92 9.48 -1.76
CA ASP A 17 15.89 8.80 -0.99
C ASP A 17 14.84 8.22 -1.94
N SER A 18 14.66 6.91 -1.93
CA SER A 18 13.71 6.20 -2.78
C SER A 18 12.65 5.44 -2.00
N TRP A 19 12.60 5.60 -0.69
CA TRP A 19 11.62 4.94 0.18
C TRP A 19 11.23 5.82 1.36
N GLU A 20 10.02 5.57 1.86
CA GLU A 20 9.49 6.21 3.07
C GLU A 20 8.92 5.14 3.99
N ARG A 21 9.05 5.37 5.29
CA ARG A 21 8.47 4.49 6.30
C ARG A 21 7.01 4.85 6.50
N VAL A 22 6.18 3.82 6.62
CA VAL A 22 4.81 3.95 7.10
C VAL A 22 4.74 3.24 8.45
N LEU A 23 4.27 3.94 9.47
CA LEU A 23 4.13 3.41 10.81
C LEU A 23 2.65 3.09 11.06
N GLN A 24 2.38 1.89 11.55
CA GLN A 24 1.03 1.47 11.93
C GLN A 24 0.90 1.52 13.45
N PHE A 25 -0.11 2.21 13.94
CA PHE A 25 -0.49 2.24 15.34
C PHE A 25 -1.94 1.78 15.46
N ASN A 26 -2.21 0.90 16.40
CA ASN A 26 -3.56 0.40 16.66
C ASN A 26 -3.97 0.79 18.07
N LYS A 27 -5.19 1.32 18.22
CA LYS A 27 -5.77 1.61 19.53
C LYS A 27 -6.03 0.34 20.31
N GLU A 28 -6.54 -0.69 19.62
CA GLU A 28 -6.89 -1.97 20.21
C GLU A 28 -5.87 -3.05 19.82
N LYS A 29 -5.64 -4.00 20.73
CA LYS A 29 -4.76 -5.14 20.45
C LYS A 29 -5.30 -6.05 19.34
N LYS A 30 -6.62 -6.15 19.23
CA LYS A 30 -7.32 -6.85 18.15
C LYS A 30 -7.96 -5.81 17.25
N PHE A 31 -7.71 -5.91 15.97
CA PHE A 31 -8.27 -5.03 14.94
C PHE A 31 -8.50 -5.84 13.67
N ASP A 32 -9.38 -5.36 12.82
CA ASP A 32 -9.67 -6.01 11.55
C ASP A 32 -8.62 -5.63 10.50
N MET A 33 -8.25 -6.61 9.68
CA MET A 33 -7.28 -6.46 8.60
C MET A 33 -7.74 -7.33 7.42
N TYR A 34 -8.25 -6.67 6.37
CA TYR A 34 -8.84 -7.33 5.19
C TYR A 34 -7.77 -7.62 4.16
N GLN A 35 -6.90 -8.58 4.44
CA GLN A 35 -5.73 -8.89 3.61
C GLN A 35 -6.09 -9.36 2.20
N GLU A 36 -7.27 -9.96 2.04
CA GLU A 36 -7.80 -10.43 0.76
C GLU A 36 -8.06 -9.28 -0.22
N GLU A 37 -8.42 -8.09 0.29
CA GLU A 37 -8.71 -6.90 -0.52
C GLU A 37 -7.47 -6.26 -1.15
N VAL A 38 -6.29 -6.66 -0.68
CA VAL A 38 -5.00 -6.13 -1.14
C VAL A 38 -4.09 -7.21 -1.74
N MET A 39 -4.63 -8.37 -2.06
CA MET A 39 -3.86 -9.42 -2.73
C MET A 39 -3.34 -8.95 -4.09
N VAL A 40 -2.20 -9.49 -4.47
CA VAL A 40 -1.53 -9.17 -5.73
C VAL A 40 -1.37 -10.42 -6.60
N PRO A 41 -1.30 -10.28 -7.93
CA PRO A 41 -1.05 -11.41 -8.81
C PRO A 41 0.27 -12.12 -8.48
N VAL A 42 0.29 -13.43 -8.60
CA VAL A 42 1.53 -14.22 -8.49
C VAL A 42 2.50 -13.78 -9.56
N GLY A 43 3.70 -13.38 -9.17
CA GLY A 43 4.76 -12.98 -10.10
C GLY A 43 5.25 -14.14 -10.98
N ASP A 44 5.75 -13.83 -12.18
CA ASP A 44 6.16 -14.82 -13.17
C ASP A 44 7.25 -15.77 -12.67
N TRP A 45 8.17 -15.28 -11.85
CA TRP A 45 9.18 -16.12 -11.21
C TRP A 45 8.55 -17.22 -10.32
N SER A 46 7.55 -16.85 -9.53
CA SER A 46 6.84 -17.79 -8.66
C SER A 46 6.01 -18.79 -9.49
N LYS A 47 5.37 -18.33 -10.56
CA LYS A 47 4.65 -19.21 -11.51
C LYS A 47 5.57 -20.23 -12.13
N SER A 48 6.74 -19.80 -12.62
CA SER A 48 7.75 -20.69 -13.20
C SER A 48 8.29 -21.68 -12.18
N ARG A 49 8.62 -21.24 -10.98
CA ARG A 49 9.11 -22.09 -9.89
C ARG A 49 8.07 -23.14 -9.45
N LEU A 50 6.80 -22.73 -9.33
CA LEU A 50 5.73 -23.62 -8.91
C LEU A 50 5.39 -24.70 -9.96
N LYS A 51 5.61 -24.42 -11.25
CA LYS A 51 5.47 -25.43 -12.32
C LYS A 51 6.55 -26.50 -12.25
N ASN A 52 7.76 -26.13 -11.84
CA ASN A 52 8.97 -26.97 -11.89
C ASN A 52 9.48 -27.30 -10.48
N LEU A 53 8.59 -27.62 -9.55
CA LEU A 53 8.96 -28.02 -8.20
C LEU A 53 9.78 -29.31 -8.23
N SER A 54 10.98 -29.28 -7.66
CA SER A 54 11.79 -30.47 -7.45
C SER A 54 11.15 -31.37 -6.38
N GLU A 55 11.49 -32.66 -6.39
CA GLU A 55 11.05 -33.60 -5.33
C GLU A 55 11.53 -33.14 -3.94
N THR A 56 12.66 -32.47 -3.88
CA THR A 56 13.18 -31.87 -2.64
C THR A 56 12.31 -30.72 -2.15
N ASP A 57 11.81 -29.86 -3.07
CA ASP A 57 10.92 -28.75 -2.72
C ASP A 57 9.55 -29.25 -2.24
N LYS A 58 9.06 -30.35 -2.81
CA LYS A 58 7.79 -31.00 -2.40
C LYS A 58 7.91 -31.67 -1.02
N LYS A 59 9.10 -32.15 -0.66
CA LYS A 59 9.39 -32.86 0.61
C LYS A 59 9.98 -31.97 1.68
N ARG A 60 10.05 -30.65 1.48
CA ARG A 60 10.58 -29.72 2.48
C ARG A 60 9.74 -29.82 3.75
N ASP A 61 10.29 -30.55 4.71
CA ASP A 61 9.79 -30.62 6.07
C ASP A 61 9.82 -29.20 6.71
N PRO A 62 8.73 -28.75 7.35
CA PRO A 62 8.75 -27.49 8.09
C PRO A 62 9.90 -27.59 9.10
N SER A 63 10.89 -26.73 8.97
CA SER A 63 12.09 -26.76 9.81
C SER A 63 11.66 -26.79 11.28
N LYS A 64 12.25 -27.69 12.06
CA LYS A 64 12.07 -27.84 13.52
C LYS A 64 12.42 -26.54 14.29
N VAL A 65 12.98 -25.56 13.62
CA VAL A 65 13.23 -24.21 14.12
C VAL A 65 11.99 -23.39 13.81
N GLN A 66 11.27 -22.92 14.82
CA GLN A 66 10.02 -22.14 14.74
C GLN A 66 10.14 -20.80 13.97
N SER A 67 11.10 -20.69 13.07
CA SER A 67 11.40 -19.50 12.26
C SER A 67 10.40 -19.23 11.12
N GLY A 68 9.41 -20.10 10.89
CA GLY A 68 8.46 -19.96 9.78
C GLY A 68 9.04 -20.15 8.38
N PHE A 69 10.31 -20.51 8.26
CA PHE A 69 11.03 -20.68 6.98
C PHE A 69 10.79 -22.02 6.28
N GLY A 70 9.90 -22.86 6.78
CA GLY A 70 9.63 -24.18 6.22
C GLY A 70 8.21 -24.32 5.69
N LYS A 71 7.66 -23.31 5.02
CA LYS A 71 6.28 -23.39 4.51
C LYS A 71 6.17 -24.41 3.39
N ASN A 72 5.17 -25.27 3.49
CA ASN A 72 4.83 -26.23 2.46
C ASN A 72 4.48 -25.50 1.15
N VAL A 73 5.39 -25.57 0.18
CA VAL A 73 5.29 -24.87 -1.11
C VAL A 73 4.10 -25.38 -1.93
N SER A 74 3.66 -26.62 -1.70
CA SER A 74 2.50 -27.22 -2.38
C SER A 74 1.21 -26.41 -2.16
N ASN A 75 1.06 -25.71 -1.04
CA ASN A 75 -0.10 -24.87 -0.76
C ASN A 75 -0.22 -23.66 -1.67
N TRP A 76 0.82 -23.35 -2.45
CA TRP A 76 0.86 -22.21 -3.38
C TRP A 76 0.65 -22.63 -4.84
N VAL A 77 0.66 -23.92 -5.12
CA VAL A 77 0.43 -24.46 -6.47
C VAL A 77 -1.01 -24.17 -6.89
N GLY A 78 -1.20 -23.57 -8.07
CA GLY A 78 -2.51 -23.27 -8.63
C GLY A 78 -3.15 -21.99 -8.08
N ARG A 79 -2.46 -21.19 -7.27
CA ARG A 79 -2.95 -19.86 -6.85
C ARG A 79 -2.54 -18.80 -7.86
N ASP A 80 -3.50 -17.96 -8.24
CA ASP A 80 -3.26 -16.80 -9.11
C ASP A 80 -2.92 -15.53 -8.33
N MET A 81 -3.32 -15.48 -7.05
CA MET A 81 -3.13 -14.33 -6.16
C MET A 81 -2.36 -14.72 -4.90
N VAL A 82 -1.56 -13.79 -4.41
CA VAL A 82 -0.78 -13.94 -3.16
C VAL A 82 -0.91 -12.69 -2.30
N TYR A 83 -0.67 -12.85 -1.00
CA TYR A 83 -0.59 -11.70 -0.10
C TYR A 83 0.60 -10.81 -0.47
N PRO A 84 0.43 -9.48 -0.40
CA PRO A 84 1.50 -8.55 -0.71
C PRO A 84 2.65 -8.65 0.28
N THR A 85 3.80 -8.14 -0.13
CA THR A 85 4.94 -7.94 0.79
C THR A 85 4.69 -6.71 1.67
N ASN A 86 5.50 -6.54 2.71
CA ASN A 86 5.48 -5.33 3.55
C ASN A 86 6.17 -4.12 2.89
N VAL A 87 6.48 -4.19 1.62
CA VAL A 87 7.04 -3.10 0.83
C VAL A 87 6.11 -2.79 -0.33
N LEU A 88 5.58 -1.57 -0.36
CA LEU A 88 4.74 -1.07 -1.45
C LEU A 88 5.61 -0.38 -2.50
N HIS A 89 5.55 -0.84 -3.73
CA HIS A 89 6.23 -0.22 -4.88
C HIS A 89 5.23 0.61 -5.68
N LEU A 90 5.15 1.91 -5.39
CA LEU A 90 4.20 2.82 -6.02
C LEU A 90 4.91 3.86 -6.87
N ALA A 91 4.28 4.30 -7.95
CA ALA A 91 4.74 5.47 -8.69
C ALA A 91 4.64 6.72 -7.80
N THR A 92 5.53 7.68 -8.01
CA THR A 92 5.40 9.00 -7.41
C THR A 92 4.30 9.78 -8.13
N GLU A 93 3.59 10.64 -7.40
CA GLU A 93 2.67 11.58 -8.03
C GLU A 93 3.47 12.66 -8.77
N CYS A 94 3.27 12.75 -10.07
CA CYS A 94 3.97 13.71 -10.94
C CYS A 94 3.05 14.81 -11.47
N SER A 95 1.74 14.65 -11.34
CA SER A 95 0.74 15.54 -11.95
C SER A 95 0.29 16.67 -11.03
N ASN A 96 0.72 16.66 -9.78
CA ASN A 96 0.27 17.61 -8.78
C ASN A 96 1.10 18.90 -8.79
N ARG A 97 0.74 19.84 -9.66
CA ARG A 97 1.42 21.13 -9.82
C ARG A 97 1.22 22.11 -8.65
N LYS A 98 0.23 21.87 -7.79
CA LYS A 98 -0.16 22.77 -6.69
C LYS A 98 0.41 22.36 -5.33
N HIS A 99 0.95 21.12 -5.18
CA HIS A 99 1.46 20.62 -3.91
C HIS A 99 2.80 19.89 -4.06
N SER A 100 3.80 20.31 -3.31
CA SER A 100 5.18 19.79 -3.37
C SER A 100 5.35 18.41 -2.72
N ALA A 101 4.42 17.95 -1.90
CA ALA A 101 4.53 16.73 -1.08
C ALA A 101 3.37 15.74 -1.27
N ALA A 102 2.76 15.69 -2.46
CA ALA A 102 1.67 14.78 -2.72
C ALA A 102 2.15 13.33 -2.87
N PHE A 103 1.40 12.42 -2.28
CA PHE A 103 1.55 10.98 -2.51
C PHE A 103 0.49 10.49 -3.53
N PRO A 104 0.77 9.37 -4.22
CA PRO A 104 -0.16 8.83 -5.21
C PRO A 104 -1.43 8.29 -4.55
N GLU A 105 -2.57 8.38 -5.24
CA GLU A 105 -3.87 7.86 -4.76
C GLU A 105 -3.82 6.37 -4.40
N SER A 106 -2.98 5.60 -5.07
CA SER A 106 -2.78 4.18 -4.78
C SER A 106 -2.24 3.91 -3.37
N LEU A 107 -1.63 4.89 -2.70
CA LEU A 107 -1.15 4.74 -1.34
C LEU A 107 -2.31 4.70 -0.33
N PRO A 108 -3.17 5.74 -0.20
CA PRO A 108 -4.32 5.68 0.69
C PRO A 108 -5.32 4.60 0.25
N GLU A 109 -5.50 4.34 -1.04
CA GLU A 109 -6.37 3.27 -1.54
C GLU A 109 -6.01 1.92 -0.94
N TRP A 110 -4.73 1.58 -0.93
CA TRP A 110 -4.25 0.33 -0.37
C TRP A 110 -4.54 0.20 1.13
N PHE A 111 -4.33 1.27 1.92
CA PHE A 111 -4.60 1.26 3.35
C PHE A 111 -6.10 1.27 3.67
N ILE A 112 -6.89 2.01 2.90
CA ILE A 112 -8.35 2.04 3.05
C ILE A 112 -8.94 0.65 2.78
N LYS A 113 -8.50 -0.05 1.73
CA LYS A 113 -8.89 -1.45 1.46
C LYS A 113 -8.52 -2.38 2.61
N LEU A 114 -7.31 -2.23 3.13
CA LEU A 114 -6.78 -3.13 4.14
C LEU A 114 -7.47 -3.00 5.51
N PHE A 115 -7.88 -1.80 5.90
CA PHE A 115 -8.32 -1.52 7.28
C PHE A 115 -9.76 -1.06 7.40
N THR A 116 -10.49 -0.88 6.31
CA THR A 116 -11.86 -0.36 6.36
C THR A 116 -12.81 -1.12 5.46
N LYS A 117 -14.11 -1.00 5.76
CA LYS A 117 -15.25 -1.39 4.90
C LYS A 117 -16.04 -0.17 4.43
N GLU A 118 -16.92 -0.39 3.48
CA GLU A 118 -17.88 0.64 3.03
C GLU A 118 -18.66 1.20 4.23
N GLY A 119 -18.79 2.52 4.29
CA GLY A 119 -19.45 3.23 5.37
C GLY A 119 -18.57 3.58 6.58
N ASP A 120 -17.36 2.99 6.69
CA ASP A 120 -16.39 3.36 7.72
C ASP A 120 -15.86 4.78 7.51
N VAL A 121 -15.26 5.34 8.57
CA VAL A 121 -14.75 6.72 8.57
C VAL A 121 -13.24 6.72 8.43
N VAL A 122 -12.73 7.45 7.44
CA VAL A 122 -11.31 7.74 7.23
C VAL A 122 -11.03 9.15 7.72
N LEU A 123 -10.06 9.30 8.61
CA LEU A 123 -9.59 10.60 9.11
C LEU A 123 -8.21 10.90 8.54
N ASP A 124 -8.06 12.09 7.95
CA ASP A 124 -6.76 12.65 7.56
C ASP A 124 -6.57 14.02 8.25
N PRO A 125 -5.75 14.10 9.30
CA PRO A 125 -5.50 15.33 10.02
C PRO A 125 -4.53 16.30 9.32
N PHE A 126 -4.01 15.93 8.15
CA PHE A 126 -3.12 16.74 7.31
C PHE A 126 -3.55 16.62 5.85
N LEU A 127 -4.80 17.02 5.59
CA LEU A 127 -5.53 16.73 4.35
C LEU A 127 -4.80 17.16 3.07
N GLY A 128 -4.09 18.29 3.11
CA GLY A 128 -3.44 18.85 1.93
C GLY A 128 -4.41 19.04 0.77
N SER A 129 -4.04 18.56 -0.40
CA SER A 129 -4.91 18.59 -1.59
C SER A 129 -6.06 17.57 -1.60
N GLY A 130 -6.34 16.89 -0.51
CA GLY A 130 -7.51 16.00 -0.38
C GLY A 130 -7.37 14.62 -0.99
N THR A 131 -6.17 14.14 -1.27
CA THR A 131 -5.98 12.82 -1.92
C THR A 131 -6.63 11.68 -1.15
N THR A 132 -6.49 11.66 0.18
CA THR A 132 -7.13 10.65 1.03
C THR A 132 -8.65 10.73 0.98
N ALA A 133 -9.22 11.95 1.05
CA ALA A 133 -10.66 12.17 1.03
C ALA A 133 -11.30 11.76 -0.31
N VAL A 134 -10.68 12.12 -1.43
CA VAL A 134 -11.11 11.71 -2.77
C VAL A 134 -11.15 10.19 -2.91
N VAL A 135 -10.10 9.52 -2.47
CA VAL A 135 -10.04 8.06 -2.50
C VAL A 135 -11.08 7.43 -1.59
N ALA A 136 -11.24 7.95 -0.35
CA ALA A 136 -12.25 7.46 0.57
C ALA A 136 -13.68 7.61 0.01
N LYS A 137 -14.01 8.76 -0.59
CA LYS A 137 -15.30 9.00 -1.26
C LYS A 137 -15.55 8.01 -2.40
N ARG A 138 -14.59 7.86 -3.31
CA ARG A 138 -14.67 6.93 -4.44
C ARG A 138 -14.91 5.48 -3.98
N MET A 139 -14.34 5.12 -2.84
CA MET A 139 -14.48 3.80 -2.24
C MET A 139 -15.68 3.67 -1.29
N GLN A 140 -16.61 4.64 -1.26
CA GLN A 140 -17.79 4.64 -0.41
C GLN A 140 -17.49 4.64 1.10
N ARG A 141 -16.37 5.21 1.50
CA ARG A 141 -16.05 5.50 2.90
C ARG A 141 -16.43 6.94 3.21
N LYS A 142 -16.84 7.16 4.45
CA LYS A 142 -16.95 8.52 4.98
C LYS A 142 -15.55 9.07 5.24
N TYR A 143 -15.38 10.37 5.16
CA TYR A 143 -14.09 10.99 5.43
C TYR A 143 -14.23 12.22 6.32
N VAL A 144 -13.18 12.48 7.07
CA VAL A 144 -12.98 13.71 7.82
C VAL A 144 -11.57 14.19 7.49
N GLY A 145 -11.46 15.36 6.90
CA GLY A 145 -10.18 15.98 6.56
C GLY A 145 -9.96 17.24 7.40
N ILE A 146 -8.74 17.45 7.83
CA ILE A 146 -8.34 18.65 8.57
C ILE A 146 -7.07 19.20 7.91
N ASP A 147 -7.01 20.49 7.71
CA ASP A 147 -5.79 21.18 7.28
C ASP A 147 -5.71 22.56 7.97
N LEU A 148 -4.51 23.07 8.12
CA LEU A 148 -4.27 24.37 8.72
C LEU A 148 -4.49 25.52 7.73
N LEU A 149 -4.34 25.25 6.43
CA LEU A 149 -4.43 26.23 5.36
C LEU A 149 -5.78 26.17 4.66
N ASP A 150 -6.52 27.25 4.65
CA ASP A 150 -7.82 27.34 3.97
C ASP A 150 -7.69 27.04 2.46
N GLU A 151 -6.59 27.45 1.82
CA GLU A 151 -6.30 27.14 0.42
C GLU A 151 -6.27 25.64 0.13
N ASN A 152 -5.78 24.82 1.08
CA ASN A 152 -5.78 23.37 0.94
C ASN A 152 -7.19 22.80 1.04
N ILE A 153 -8.01 23.35 1.92
CA ILE A 153 -9.42 22.96 2.06
C ILE A 153 -10.17 23.27 0.75
N GLU A 154 -10.03 24.48 0.21
CA GLU A 154 -10.66 24.85 -1.06
C GLU A 154 -10.27 23.92 -2.21
N VAL A 155 -8.96 23.63 -2.37
CA VAL A 155 -8.48 22.70 -3.39
C VAL A 155 -9.04 21.28 -3.19
N SER A 156 -9.13 20.83 -1.93
CA SER A 156 -9.68 19.50 -1.64
C SER A 156 -11.16 19.41 -1.92
N GLU A 157 -11.94 20.47 -1.65
CA GLU A 157 -13.36 20.54 -1.96
C GLU A 157 -13.63 20.55 -3.47
N GLU A 158 -12.86 21.32 -4.25
CA GLU A 158 -12.94 21.29 -5.72
C GLU A 158 -12.71 19.86 -6.25
N ARG A 159 -11.67 19.17 -5.80
CA ARG A 159 -11.39 17.80 -6.22
C ARG A 159 -12.47 16.80 -5.80
N LEU A 160 -13.10 17.03 -4.67
CA LEU A 160 -14.20 16.21 -4.20
C LEU A 160 -15.47 16.40 -5.01
N LEU A 161 -15.69 17.57 -5.61
CA LEU A 161 -16.81 17.80 -6.53
C LEU A 161 -16.64 17.05 -7.85
N ASP A 162 -15.40 16.92 -8.32
CA ASP A 162 -15.03 16.28 -9.59
C ASP A 162 -14.89 14.75 -9.51
N SER A 163 -14.97 14.14 -8.29
CA SER A 163 -14.68 12.73 -8.01
C SER A 163 -15.89 11.81 -7.83
#